data_985c8209a4d3c2170c3bd95fb07f7342
#
_entry.id   985c8209a4d3c2170c3bd95fb07f7342
#
_cell.length_a   1.000
_cell.length_b   1.000
_cell.length_c   1.000
_cell.angle_alpha   90.00
_cell.angle_beta   90.00
_cell.angle_gamma   90.00
#
_symmetry.space_group_name_H-M   'P 1'
#
loop_
_entity.id
_entity.type
_entity.pdbx_description
1 polymer ?
#
loop_
_entity_poly.entity_id
_entity_poly.type
_entity_poly.pdbx_seq_one_letter_code
_entity_poly.pdbx_strand_id
1 'polypeptide(L)'
;EDRARAMVAQEAIVKAAQQKATEILTSAQSQSREMRTTVTNYCENMLRHTEEQLAKSMTEVKTVRSTLRQSGKKATVRPAAQPQKPE
;
A
#
# COMPACT_ATOMS: atom_id res chain seq x y z
N GLU A 1 -55.26 4.36 -31.59
CA GLU A 1 -55.26 3.01 -31.78
C GLU A 1 -54.50 2.20 -30.82
N ASP A 2 -54.98 1.02 -30.54
CA ASP A 2 -54.38 0.16 -29.51
C ASP A 2 -52.98 -0.26 -29.89
N ARG A 3 -52.79 -0.54 -31.19
CA ARG A 3 -51.49 -0.99 -31.65
C ARG A 3 -50.44 0.10 -31.52
N ALA A 4 -50.79 1.32 -31.88
CA ALA A 4 -49.87 2.42 -31.77
C ALA A 4 -49.52 2.71 -30.33
N ARG A 5 -50.51 2.62 -29.45
CA ARG A 5 -50.26 2.82 -28.02
C ARG A 5 -49.35 1.72 -27.45
N ALA A 6 -49.57 0.49 -27.91
CA ALA A 6 -48.74 -0.62 -27.46
C ALA A 6 -47.30 -0.43 -27.89
N MET A 7 -47.10 0.04 -29.13
CA MET A 7 -45.76 0.29 -29.64
C MET A 7 -45.05 1.41 -28.86
N VAL A 8 -45.79 2.49 -28.58
CA VAL A 8 -45.22 3.59 -27.81
C VAL A 8 -44.85 3.14 -26.40
N ALA A 9 -45.74 2.35 -25.81
CA ALA A 9 -45.48 1.84 -24.47
C ALA A 9 -44.27 0.91 -24.47
N GLN A 10 -44.14 0.11 -25.50
CA GLN A 10 -43.01 -0.81 -25.63
C GLN A 10 -41.72 -0.05 -25.80
N GLU A 11 -41.72 1.01 -26.60
CA GLU A 11 -40.55 1.86 -26.76
C GLU A 11 -40.16 2.51 -25.49
N ALA A 12 -41.13 2.97 -24.70
CA ALA A 12 -40.87 3.60 -23.44
C ALA A 12 -40.21 2.61 -22.45
N ILE A 13 -40.71 1.37 -22.47
CA ILE A 13 -40.15 0.34 -21.62
C ILE A 13 -38.74 0.03 -22.02
N VAL A 14 -38.46 -0.09 -23.33
CA VAL A 14 -37.12 -0.35 -23.80
C VAL A 14 -36.18 0.79 -23.44
N LYS A 15 -36.62 2.04 -23.62
CA LYS A 15 -35.82 3.18 -23.26
C LYS A 15 -35.49 3.19 -21.78
N ALA A 16 -36.50 2.92 -20.96
CA ALA A 16 -36.30 2.90 -19.52
C ALA A 16 -35.31 1.80 -19.13
N ALA A 17 -35.42 0.66 -19.79
CA ALA A 17 -34.51 -0.45 -19.53
C ALA A 17 -33.09 -0.10 -19.93
N GLN A 18 -32.92 0.58 -21.06
CA GLN A 18 -31.60 0.98 -21.52
C GLN A 18 -30.98 2.02 -20.56
N GLN A 19 -31.79 2.97 -20.12
CA GLN A 19 -31.32 3.94 -19.15
C GLN A 19 -30.88 3.29 -17.84
N LYS A 20 -31.69 2.33 -17.39
CA LYS A 20 -31.37 1.62 -16.17
C LYS A 20 -30.08 0.84 -16.32
N ALA A 21 -29.91 0.17 -17.45
CA ALA A 21 -28.70 -0.59 -17.72
C ALA A 21 -27.47 0.31 -17.74
N THR A 22 -27.60 1.48 -18.37
CA THR A 22 -26.52 2.44 -18.43
C THR A 22 -26.18 2.95 -17.03
N GLU A 23 -27.18 3.25 -16.23
CA GLU A 23 -26.97 3.71 -14.86
C GLU A 23 -26.25 2.65 -14.03
N ILE A 24 -26.69 1.41 -14.16
CA ILE A 24 -26.08 0.31 -13.43
C ILE A 24 -24.63 0.15 -13.84
N LEU A 25 -24.37 0.19 -15.13
CA LEU A 25 -23.01 0.04 -15.64
C LEU A 25 -22.11 1.18 -15.18
N THR A 26 -22.61 2.41 -15.28
CA THR A 26 -21.84 3.59 -14.87
C THR A 26 -21.54 3.53 -13.38
N SER A 27 -22.54 3.16 -12.59
CA SER A 27 -22.36 3.03 -11.15
C SER A 27 -21.33 1.97 -10.82
N ALA A 28 -21.41 0.82 -11.51
CA ALA A 28 -20.48 -0.26 -11.27
C ALA A 28 -19.04 0.15 -11.62
N GLN A 29 -18.88 0.87 -12.72
CA GLN A 29 -17.57 1.35 -13.13
C GLN A 29 -17.01 2.36 -12.13
N SER A 30 -17.86 3.24 -11.65
CA SER A 30 -17.46 4.23 -10.66
C SER A 30 -17.03 3.56 -9.36
N GLN A 31 -17.81 2.60 -8.90
CA GLN A 31 -17.49 1.87 -7.68
C GLN A 31 -16.20 1.07 -7.86
N SER A 32 -16.01 0.50 -9.03
CA SER A 32 -14.79 -0.25 -9.30
C SER A 32 -13.57 0.65 -9.25
N ARG A 33 -13.67 1.84 -9.81
CA ARG A 33 -12.56 2.79 -9.77
C ARG A 33 -12.28 3.25 -8.35
N GLU A 34 -13.33 3.53 -7.59
CA GLU A 34 -13.16 3.94 -6.20
C GLU A 34 -12.49 2.83 -5.39
N MET A 35 -12.91 1.60 -5.62
CA MET A 35 -12.33 0.48 -4.92
C MET A 35 -10.84 0.33 -5.25
N ARG A 36 -10.50 0.47 -6.53
CA ARG A 36 -9.09 0.39 -6.94
C ARG A 36 -8.28 1.50 -6.32
N THR A 37 -8.82 2.70 -6.29
CA THR A 37 -8.13 3.83 -5.68
C THR A 37 -7.92 3.59 -4.19
N THR A 38 -8.94 3.09 -3.51
CA THR A 38 -8.84 2.79 -2.09
C THR A 38 -7.78 1.73 -1.82
N VAL A 39 -7.78 0.66 -2.61
CA VAL A 39 -6.80 -0.41 -2.44
C VAL A 39 -5.40 0.10 -2.74
N THR A 40 -5.25 0.88 -3.79
CA THR A 40 -3.94 1.42 -4.16
C THR A 40 -3.42 2.33 -3.06
N ASN A 41 -4.27 3.20 -2.52
CA ASN A 41 -3.85 4.08 -1.44
C ASN A 41 -3.47 3.30 -0.20
N TYR A 42 -4.22 2.26 0.10
CA TYR A 42 -3.93 1.42 1.25
C TYR A 42 -2.58 0.74 1.09
N CYS A 43 -2.34 0.17 -0.08
CA CYS A 43 -1.07 -0.50 -0.36
C CYS A 43 0.09 0.48 -0.32
N GLU A 44 -0.11 1.66 -0.86
CA GLU A 44 0.93 2.67 -0.86
C GLU A 44 1.27 3.11 0.55
N ASN A 45 0.25 3.28 1.38
CA ASN A 45 0.49 3.66 2.77
C ASN A 45 1.21 2.56 3.52
N MET A 46 0.85 1.31 3.27
CA MET A 46 1.54 0.19 3.90
C MET A 46 3.00 0.11 3.46
N LEU A 47 3.24 0.31 2.18
CA LEU A 47 4.61 0.25 1.66
C LEU A 47 5.44 1.40 2.21
N ARG A 48 4.84 2.58 2.32
CA ARG A 48 5.55 3.72 2.89
C ARG A 48 5.91 3.46 4.34
N HIS A 49 4.97 2.91 5.08
CA HIS A 49 5.22 2.56 6.47
C HIS A 49 6.35 1.54 6.59
N THR A 50 6.32 0.53 5.72
CA THR A 50 7.38 -0.48 5.69
C THR A 50 8.73 0.15 5.35
N GLU A 51 8.73 1.08 4.41
CA GLU A 51 9.93 1.77 4.02
C GLU A 51 10.51 2.56 5.20
N GLU A 52 9.64 3.22 5.94
CA GLU A 52 10.08 3.96 7.12
C GLU A 52 10.67 3.04 8.18
N GLN A 53 10.04 1.88 8.36
CA GLN A 53 10.55 0.91 9.33
C GLN A 53 11.91 0.36 8.91
N LEU A 54 12.08 0.10 7.63
CA LEU A 54 13.35 -0.39 7.10
C LEU A 54 14.43 0.66 7.25
N ALA A 55 14.11 1.92 6.98
CA ALA A 55 15.07 3.01 7.14
C ALA A 55 15.50 3.14 8.59
N LYS A 56 14.56 2.99 9.51
CA LYS A 56 14.84 3.05 10.92
C LYS A 56 15.75 1.89 11.34
N SER A 57 15.42 0.69 10.87
CA SER A 57 16.25 -0.48 11.18
C SER A 57 17.64 -0.33 10.60
N MET A 58 17.75 0.23 9.41
CA MET A 58 19.05 0.46 8.81
C MET A 58 19.89 1.42 9.65
N THR A 59 19.27 2.48 10.15
CA THR A 59 19.95 3.41 11.01
C THR A 59 20.43 2.73 12.28
N GLU A 60 19.60 1.88 12.86
CA GLU A 60 19.97 1.13 14.04
C GLU A 60 21.14 0.21 13.78
N VAL A 61 21.13 -0.46 12.66
CA VAL A 61 22.23 -1.34 12.29
C VAL A 61 23.52 -0.55 12.14
N LYS A 62 23.44 0.60 11.47
CA LYS A 62 24.62 1.45 11.30
C LYS A 62 25.15 1.92 12.63
N THR A 63 24.27 2.26 13.56
CA THR A 63 24.66 2.68 14.88
C THR A 63 25.37 1.57 15.63
N VAL A 64 24.82 0.36 15.57
CA VAL A 64 25.43 -0.78 16.23
C VAL A 64 26.80 -1.10 15.63
N ARG A 65 26.90 -1.05 14.31
CA ARG A 65 28.18 -1.28 13.65
C ARG A 65 29.20 -0.25 14.06
N SER A 66 28.79 1.00 14.16
CA SER A 66 29.68 2.05 14.60
C SER A 66 30.14 1.82 16.03
N THR A 67 29.22 1.45 16.90
CA THR A 67 29.54 1.15 18.28
C THR A 67 30.51 -0.02 18.39
N LEU A 68 30.27 -1.04 17.62
CA LEU A 68 31.15 -2.20 17.60
C LEU A 68 32.54 -1.83 17.12
N ARG A 69 32.61 -0.98 16.09
CA ARG A 69 33.90 -0.54 15.57
C ARG A 69 34.66 0.23 16.59
N GLN A 70 33.98 1.10 17.32
CA GLN A 70 34.61 1.87 18.36
C GLN A 70 35.07 0.96 19.53
N SER A 71 34.21 0.00 19.86
CA SER A 71 34.59 -0.96 20.91
C SER A 71 35.79 -1.78 20.49
N GLY A 72 35.80 -2.18 19.22
CA GLY A 72 36.97 -2.91 18.70
C GLY A 72 38.21 -2.09 18.74
N LYS A 73 38.13 -0.82 18.43
CA LYS A 73 39.25 0.08 18.49
C LYS A 73 39.75 0.21 19.92
N LYS A 74 38.82 0.38 20.85
CA LYS A 74 39.20 0.48 22.27
C LYS A 74 39.87 -0.79 22.72
N ALA A 75 39.32 -1.93 22.33
CA ALA A 75 39.91 -3.21 22.70
C ALA A 75 41.28 -3.35 22.10
N THR A 76 41.46 -2.88 20.87
CA THR A 76 42.77 -2.93 20.21
C THR A 76 43.76 -2.03 20.92
N VAL A 77 43.28 -0.87 21.34
CA VAL A 77 44.16 0.10 22.05
C VAL A 77 44.55 -0.43 23.42
N ARG A 78 43.73 -1.26 24.01
CA ARG A 78 43.98 -1.80 25.32
C ARG A 78 44.37 -3.26 25.33
N PRO A 79 45.01 -3.74 24.33
CA PRO A 79 45.42 -5.14 24.34
C PRO A 79 46.41 -5.45 25.44
N ALA A 80 47.17 -4.48 25.81
CA ALA A 80 48.11 -4.66 26.93
C ALA A 80 47.38 -4.99 28.21
N ALA A 81 46.19 -4.48 28.31
CA ALA A 81 45.42 -4.75 29.49
C ALA A 81 44.82 -6.12 29.51
N GLN A 82 44.88 -6.76 28.36
CA GLN A 82 44.19 -7.86 28.23
C GLN A 82 44.69 -9.03 28.59
N PRO A 83 44.92 -9.41 28.54
CA PRO A 83 44.94 -10.40 28.84
C PRO A 83 45.52 -11.05 29.51
N GLN A 84 45.73 -11.16 29.93
CA GLN A 84 45.97 -11.68 30.34
C GLN A 84 46.11 -12.57 30.76
N LYS A 85 46.37 -13.08 30.98
CA LYS A 85 46.38 -13.89 31.22
C LYS A 85 46.88 -14.31 31.97
N PRO A 86 46.81 -14.59 32.46
CA PRO A 86 47.11 -15.04 33.38
C PRO A 86 47.98 -15.90 33.50
N GLU A 87 48.35 -16.07 33.80
CA GLU A 87 48.95 -16.90 34.00
C GLU A 87 49.08 -17.35 34.73
#